data_bf4dfaf294381c84cea52feb741e1c9c
#
_entry.id   bf4dfaf294381c84cea52feb741e1c9c
#
_cell.length_a   1.000
_cell.length_b   1.000
_cell.length_c   1.000
_cell.angle_alpha   90.00
_cell.angle_beta   90.00
_cell.angle_gamma   90.00
#
_symmetry.space_group_name_H-M   'P 1'
#
loop_
_entity.id
_entity.type
_entity.pdbx_description
1 polymer ?
#
loop_
_entity_poly.entity_id
_entity_poly.type
_entity_poly.pdbx_seq_one_letter_code
_entity_poly.pdbx_strand_id
1 'polypeptide(L)'
;MRKRIPMLVALLLYGTLLAGLAQAQVLPPVKPELVGLSGERLGQLSGMLKADIDKGVFPGAALLVARHGKIAWFEAMGALDPASRAPMTKDAIFRIYSMSKPVTSLAVMMLVEDGKIALGDPVSKYLPQLGGLKVGVEKPGANGPTLELEPARREMTIQDLLRHTSGLTY
;
A
#
# COMPACT_ATOMS: atom_id res chain seq x y z
N MET A 1 39.61 -45.36 0.32
CA MET A 1 38.13 -45.44 0.41
C MET A 1 37.55 -44.02 0.52
N ARG A 2 37.03 -43.45 -0.57
CA ARG A 2 36.35 -42.14 -0.58
C ARG A 2 34.90 -42.36 -0.18
N LYS A 3 34.49 -41.88 1.00
CA LYS A 3 33.09 -41.87 1.43
C LYS A 3 32.31 -40.86 0.59
N ARG A 4 31.43 -41.35 -0.27
CA ARG A 4 30.48 -40.51 -1.00
C ARG A 4 29.42 -40.04 -0.02
N ILE A 5 29.38 -38.74 0.26
CA ILE A 5 28.27 -38.11 1.01
C ILE A 5 27.04 -38.29 0.10
N PRO A 6 25.93 -38.90 0.57
CA PRO A 6 24.76 -39.09 -0.27
C PRO A 6 24.18 -37.72 -0.67
N MET A 7 23.88 -37.56 -1.95
CA MET A 7 23.37 -36.35 -2.61
C MET A 7 22.11 -35.74 -1.88
N LEU A 8 21.37 -36.62 -1.17
CA LEU A 8 20.21 -36.18 -0.35
C LEU A 8 20.61 -35.30 0.85
N VAL A 9 21.78 -35.55 1.46
CA VAL A 9 22.24 -34.73 2.62
C VAL A 9 22.71 -33.34 2.17
N ALA A 10 23.32 -33.28 0.96
CA ALA A 10 23.73 -32.01 0.36
C ALA A 10 22.50 -31.13 -0.03
N LEU A 11 21.41 -31.73 -0.55
CA LEU A 11 20.18 -31.04 -0.89
C LEU A 11 19.43 -30.52 0.36
N LEU A 12 19.43 -31.27 1.46
CA LEU A 12 18.83 -30.83 2.72
C LEU A 12 19.60 -29.68 3.38
N LEU A 13 20.93 -29.68 3.30
CA LEU A 13 21.77 -28.57 3.79
C LEU A 13 21.64 -27.30 2.95
N TYR A 14 21.43 -27.42 1.63
CA TYR A 14 21.17 -26.27 0.76
C TYR A 14 19.77 -25.65 0.98
N GLY A 15 18.77 -26.49 1.26
CA GLY A 15 17.40 -26.02 1.56
C GLY A 15 17.30 -25.23 2.87
N THR A 16 18.08 -25.56 3.88
CA THR A 16 18.11 -24.84 5.18
C THR A 16 18.89 -23.54 5.12
N LEU A 17 19.86 -23.38 4.20
CA LEU A 17 20.61 -22.13 4.01
C LEU A 17 19.78 -21.03 3.32
N LEU A 18 18.81 -21.39 2.47
CA LEU A 18 17.95 -20.43 1.74
C LEU A 18 16.74 -19.95 2.56
N ALA A 19 16.34 -20.69 3.59
CA ALA A 19 15.21 -20.29 4.45
C ALA A 19 15.55 -19.13 5.43
N GLY A 20 16.83 -18.73 5.52
CA GLY A 20 17.29 -17.67 6.44
C GLY A 20 17.23 -16.23 5.91
N LEU A 21 16.82 -15.99 4.66
CA LEU A 21 16.98 -14.69 3.99
C LEU A 21 15.73 -13.82 3.92
N ALA A 22 14.60 -14.27 4.43
CA ALA A 22 13.36 -13.47 4.44
C ALA A 22 12.93 -13.07 5.87
N GLN A 23 13.85 -12.62 6.69
CA GLN A 23 13.42 -11.89 7.90
C GLN A 23 13.09 -10.47 7.49
N ALA A 24 11.82 -10.09 7.68
CA ALA A 24 11.41 -8.69 7.57
C ALA A 24 12.31 -7.87 8.52
N GLN A 25 13.15 -7.01 7.93
CA GLN A 25 14.10 -6.21 8.70
C GLN A 25 13.31 -5.16 9.48
N VAL A 26 13.10 -5.40 10.77
CA VAL A 26 12.47 -4.42 11.66
C VAL A 26 13.40 -3.21 11.70
N LEU A 27 12.89 -2.03 11.31
CA LEU A 27 13.67 -0.80 11.36
C LEU A 27 14.07 -0.51 12.81
N PRO A 28 15.37 -0.28 13.11
CA PRO A 28 15.80 -0.01 14.47
C PRO A 28 15.31 1.37 14.96
N PRO A 29 14.95 1.51 16.24
CA PRO A 29 14.60 2.79 16.81
C PRO A 29 15.85 3.69 16.96
N VAL A 30 15.65 5.02 16.88
CA VAL A 30 16.70 6.01 17.04
C VAL A 30 16.13 7.29 17.65
N LYS A 31 16.97 8.07 18.33
CA LYS A 31 16.58 9.42 18.78
C LYS A 31 16.36 10.32 17.55
N PRO A 32 15.28 11.12 17.50
CA PRO A 32 14.97 11.98 16.35
C PRO A 32 16.14 12.86 15.90
N GLU A 33 16.88 13.41 16.83
CA GLU A 33 17.99 14.34 16.60
C GLU A 33 19.12 13.66 15.80
N LEU A 34 19.36 12.37 16.01
CA LEU A 34 20.40 11.61 15.31
C LEU A 34 20.09 11.37 13.82
N VAL A 35 18.85 11.62 13.41
CA VAL A 35 18.41 11.54 12.00
C VAL A 35 17.92 12.90 11.50
N GLY A 36 18.28 14.01 12.17
CA GLY A 36 17.97 15.37 11.76
C GLY A 36 16.48 15.73 11.88
N LEU A 37 15.79 15.16 12.87
CA LEU A 37 14.41 15.50 13.24
C LEU A 37 14.41 16.14 14.63
N SER A 38 13.39 16.96 14.91
CA SER A 38 13.18 17.54 16.24
C SER A 38 12.23 16.69 17.07
N GLY A 39 12.74 16.07 18.15
CA GLY A 39 11.91 15.34 19.11
C GLY A 39 10.85 16.22 19.76
N GLU A 40 11.17 17.50 20.03
CA GLU A 40 10.23 18.48 20.56
C GLU A 40 9.02 18.66 19.62
N ARG A 41 9.27 18.89 18.31
CA ARG A 41 8.18 19.06 17.32
C ARG A 41 7.37 17.80 17.13
N LEU A 42 8.00 16.62 17.16
CA LEU A 42 7.27 15.35 17.11
C LEU A 42 6.41 15.16 18.36
N GLY A 43 6.91 15.57 19.54
CA GLY A 43 6.10 15.58 20.76
C GLY A 43 4.91 16.54 20.69
N GLN A 44 5.08 17.73 20.07
CA GLN A 44 3.98 18.67 19.81
C GLN A 44 2.93 18.02 18.89
N LEU A 45 3.34 17.34 17.82
CA LEU A 45 2.42 16.60 16.94
C LEU A 45 1.64 15.52 17.71
N SER A 46 2.31 14.74 18.54
CA SER A 46 1.64 13.77 19.43
C SER A 46 0.64 14.43 20.36
N GLY A 47 0.98 15.60 20.93
CA GLY A 47 0.10 16.39 21.77
C GLY A 47 -1.16 16.85 21.05
N MET A 48 -1.04 17.32 19.80
CA MET A 48 -2.18 17.70 18.95
C MET A 48 -3.11 16.50 18.70
N LEU A 49 -2.56 15.35 18.32
CA LEU A 49 -3.35 14.14 18.09
C LEU A 49 -4.08 13.69 19.35
N LYS A 50 -3.42 13.74 20.52
CA LYS A 50 -4.05 13.43 21.81
C LYS A 50 -5.21 14.37 22.12
N ALA A 51 -5.03 15.68 21.88
CA ALA A 51 -6.09 16.66 22.10
C ALA A 51 -7.32 16.43 21.20
N ASP A 52 -7.12 15.96 19.96
CA ASP A 52 -8.22 15.63 19.06
C ASP A 52 -8.91 14.31 19.44
N ILE A 53 -8.17 13.32 19.95
CA ILE A 53 -8.74 12.12 20.56
C ILE A 53 -9.61 12.48 21.77
N ASP A 54 -9.11 13.35 22.66
CA ASP A 54 -9.84 13.79 23.87
C ASP A 54 -11.12 14.54 23.52
N LYS A 55 -11.15 15.27 22.39
CA LYS A 55 -12.36 15.92 21.84
C LYS A 55 -13.29 14.95 21.12
N GLY A 56 -12.90 13.68 20.92
CA GLY A 56 -13.69 12.68 20.21
C GLY A 56 -13.71 12.83 18.69
N VAL A 57 -12.75 13.55 18.09
CA VAL A 57 -12.64 13.71 16.63
C VAL A 57 -12.38 12.33 15.99
N PHE A 58 -11.55 11.50 16.62
CA PHE A 58 -11.32 10.10 16.28
C PHE A 58 -10.92 9.31 17.55
N PRO A 59 -11.18 7.99 17.58
CA PRO A 59 -11.04 7.22 18.82
C PRO A 59 -9.60 6.96 19.23
N GLY A 60 -8.68 6.89 18.28
CA GLY A 60 -7.27 6.62 18.56
C GLY A 60 -6.43 6.69 17.29
N ALA A 61 -5.12 6.70 17.46
CA ALA A 61 -4.14 6.80 16.38
C ALA A 61 -2.85 6.04 16.69
N ALA A 62 -2.16 5.59 15.65
CA ALA A 62 -0.76 5.20 15.70
C ALA A 62 0.06 6.17 14.83
N LEU A 63 1.01 6.87 15.42
CA LEU A 63 1.92 7.81 14.75
C LEU A 63 3.29 7.17 14.61
N LEU A 64 3.76 6.95 13.38
CA LEU A 64 5.10 6.46 13.10
C LEU A 64 5.83 7.42 12.16
N VAL A 65 7.05 7.84 12.54
CA VAL A 65 7.95 8.62 11.70
C VAL A 65 9.28 7.87 11.58
N ALA A 66 9.66 7.55 10.34
CA ALA A 66 10.94 6.90 10.04
C ALA A 66 11.77 7.79 9.10
N ARG A 67 13.09 7.77 9.29
CA ARG A 67 14.05 8.46 8.43
C ARG A 67 15.36 7.70 8.35
N HIS A 68 15.97 7.64 7.17
CA HIS A 68 17.21 6.90 6.92
C HIS A 68 17.18 5.44 7.38
N GLY A 69 16.03 4.74 7.14
CA GLY A 69 15.87 3.34 7.55
C GLY A 69 15.78 3.12 9.06
N LYS A 70 15.44 4.15 9.85
CA LYS A 70 15.32 4.07 11.31
C LYS A 70 14.02 4.69 11.79
N ILE A 71 13.41 4.14 12.85
CA ILE A 71 12.20 4.67 13.49
C ILE A 71 12.61 5.77 14.45
N ALA A 72 12.31 7.03 14.09
CA ALA A 72 12.61 8.19 14.92
C ALA A 72 11.49 8.49 15.94
N TRP A 73 10.24 8.11 15.63
CA TRP A 73 9.10 8.30 16.51
C TRP A 73 8.08 7.20 16.29
N PHE A 74 7.52 6.64 17.35
CA PHE A 74 6.43 5.69 17.24
C PHE A 74 5.60 5.69 18.52
N GLU A 75 4.37 6.20 18.42
CA GLU A 75 3.39 6.21 19.52
C GLU A 75 2.06 5.62 19.08
N ALA A 76 1.38 4.97 20.01
CA ALA A 76 -0.01 4.56 19.92
C ALA A 76 -0.80 5.32 20.99
N MET A 77 -1.96 5.88 20.63
CA MET A 77 -2.73 6.83 21.45
C MET A 77 -4.21 6.52 21.35
N GLY A 78 -4.95 6.70 22.46
CA GLY A 78 -6.38 6.52 22.49
C GLY A 78 -6.84 5.07 22.44
N ALA A 79 -8.00 4.81 21.84
CA ALA A 79 -8.64 3.50 21.78
C ALA A 79 -8.56 2.89 20.39
N LEU A 80 -8.33 1.58 20.32
CA LEU A 80 -8.44 0.78 19.11
C LEU A 80 -9.91 0.58 18.72
N ASP A 81 -10.76 0.35 19.73
CA ASP A 81 -12.19 0.18 19.56
C ASP A 81 -12.93 1.13 20.51
N PRO A 82 -13.76 2.05 19.97
CA PRO A 82 -14.50 3.02 20.78
C PRO A 82 -15.49 2.38 21.77
N ALA A 83 -16.09 1.23 21.41
CA ALA A 83 -17.11 0.58 22.21
C ALA A 83 -16.52 -0.12 23.45
N SER A 84 -15.46 -0.90 23.28
CA SER A 84 -14.78 -1.62 24.36
C SER A 84 -13.75 -0.76 25.10
N ARG A 85 -13.36 0.39 24.52
CA ARG A 85 -12.24 1.23 24.98
C ARG A 85 -10.91 0.49 25.08
N ALA A 86 -10.76 -0.61 24.30
CA ALA A 86 -9.49 -1.30 24.19
C ALA A 86 -8.39 -0.29 23.74
N PRO A 87 -7.23 -0.26 24.41
CA PRO A 87 -6.20 0.72 24.10
C PRO A 87 -5.63 0.49 22.70
N MET A 88 -5.31 1.59 22.00
CA MET A 88 -4.56 1.53 20.73
C MET A 88 -3.19 0.92 20.97
N THR A 89 -2.75 0.03 20.08
CA THR A 89 -1.44 -0.63 20.15
C THR A 89 -0.59 -0.29 18.93
N LYS A 90 0.75 -0.44 19.06
CA LYS A 90 1.68 -0.17 17.95
C LYS A 90 1.60 -1.20 16.83
N ASP A 91 1.08 -2.37 17.10
CA ASP A 91 0.88 -3.50 16.18
C ASP A 91 -0.57 -3.61 15.69
N ALA A 92 -1.40 -2.59 15.92
CA ALA A 92 -2.77 -2.53 15.44
C ALA A 92 -2.85 -2.67 13.93
N ILE A 93 -3.82 -3.42 13.45
CA ILE A 93 -4.08 -3.61 12.01
C ILE A 93 -5.09 -2.58 11.54
N PHE A 94 -4.70 -1.77 10.55
CA PHE A 94 -5.52 -0.73 9.97
C PHE A 94 -6.03 -1.09 8.59
N ARG A 95 -7.27 -0.70 8.28
CA ARG A 95 -7.76 -0.65 6.90
C ARG A 95 -7.19 0.60 6.25
N ILE A 96 -6.25 0.43 5.33
CA ILE A 96 -5.53 1.57 4.72
C ILE A 96 -6.20 2.13 3.47
N TYR A 97 -7.33 1.56 3.05
CA TYR A 97 -8.15 2.03 1.91
C TYR A 97 -7.30 2.36 0.67
N SER A 98 -7.37 3.60 0.17
CA SER A 98 -6.65 4.03 -1.03
C SER A 98 -5.12 3.98 -0.90
N MET A 99 -4.56 3.92 0.29
CA MET A 99 -3.13 3.68 0.48
C MET A 99 -2.69 2.27 0.08
N SER A 100 -3.63 1.37 -0.20
CA SER A 100 -3.35 0.06 -0.84
C SER A 100 -2.87 0.22 -2.29
N LYS A 101 -3.24 1.33 -2.98
CA LYS A 101 -2.90 1.56 -4.38
C LYS A 101 -1.39 1.56 -4.67
N PRO A 102 -0.53 2.27 -3.90
CA PRO A 102 0.91 2.20 -4.09
C PRO A 102 1.48 0.79 -3.97
N VAL A 103 0.97 -0.02 -3.03
CA VAL A 103 1.40 -1.42 -2.86
C VAL A 103 1.02 -2.26 -4.08
N THR A 104 -0.23 -2.12 -4.55
CA THR A 104 -0.71 -2.78 -5.78
C THR A 104 0.08 -2.31 -7.00
N SER A 105 0.35 -1.00 -7.12
CA SER A 105 1.14 -0.45 -8.22
C SER A 105 2.57 -1.00 -8.22
N LEU A 106 3.19 -1.15 -7.05
CA LEU A 106 4.51 -1.77 -6.93
C LEU A 106 4.48 -3.22 -7.45
N ALA A 107 3.47 -4.02 -7.08
CA ALA A 107 3.33 -5.39 -7.58
C ALA A 107 3.16 -5.44 -9.10
N VAL A 108 2.40 -4.50 -9.69
CA VAL A 108 2.27 -4.37 -11.15
C VAL A 108 3.61 -4.01 -11.78
N MET A 109 4.38 -3.08 -11.19
CA MET A 109 5.70 -2.69 -11.71
C MET A 109 6.72 -3.83 -11.65
N MET A 110 6.64 -4.72 -10.65
CA MET A 110 7.45 -5.93 -10.62
C MET A 110 7.14 -6.87 -11.81
N LEU A 111 5.84 -6.98 -12.20
CA LEU A 111 5.46 -7.74 -13.40
C LEU A 111 5.94 -7.08 -14.70
N VAL A 112 6.02 -5.74 -14.72
CA VAL A 112 6.62 -4.99 -15.85
C VAL A 112 8.12 -5.27 -15.92
N GLU A 113 8.83 -5.24 -14.81
CA GLU A 113 10.27 -5.56 -14.72
C GLU A 113 10.56 -6.99 -15.19
N ASP A 114 9.70 -7.94 -14.83
CA ASP A 114 9.77 -9.34 -15.32
C ASP A 114 9.38 -9.50 -16.82
N GLY A 115 8.99 -8.45 -17.51
CA GLY A 115 8.53 -8.51 -18.91
C GLY A 115 7.19 -9.22 -19.13
N LYS A 116 6.41 -9.44 -18.07
CA LYS A 116 5.10 -10.13 -18.14
C LYS A 116 3.97 -9.20 -18.57
N ILE A 117 4.11 -7.91 -18.29
CA ILE A 117 3.15 -6.85 -18.59
C ILE A 117 3.90 -5.67 -19.20
N ALA A 118 3.32 -5.00 -20.21
CA ALA A 118 3.78 -3.70 -20.68
C ALA A 118 2.80 -2.60 -20.24
N LEU A 119 3.29 -1.41 -19.90
CA LEU A 119 2.44 -0.29 -19.47
C LEU A 119 1.46 0.15 -20.55
N GLY A 120 1.83 0.03 -21.83
CA GLY A 120 0.99 0.32 -22.97
C GLY A 120 0.02 -0.77 -23.38
N ASP A 121 0.09 -1.95 -22.76
CA ASP A 121 -0.83 -3.03 -23.09
C ASP A 121 -2.27 -2.65 -22.72
N PRO A 122 -3.27 -3.02 -23.57
CA PRO A 122 -4.67 -2.88 -23.18
C PRO A 122 -4.97 -3.81 -21.99
N VAL A 123 -5.76 -3.31 -21.05
CA VAL A 123 -6.17 -4.07 -19.86
C VAL A 123 -6.93 -5.35 -20.26
N SER A 124 -7.70 -5.30 -21.35
CA SER A 124 -8.44 -6.42 -21.92
C SER A 124 -7.58 -7.64 -22.29
N LYS A 125 -6.29 -7.43 -22.57
CA LYS A 125 -5.32 -8.50 -22.80
C LYS A 125 -5.19 -9.45 -21.60
N TYR A 126 -5.34 -8.93 -20.40
CA TYR A 126 -5.21 -9.66 -19.13
C TYR A 126 -6.56 -9.93 -18.47
N LEU A 127 -7.50 -9.00 -18.64
CA LEU A 127 -8.86 -9.04 -18.11
C LEU A 127 -9.86 -8.83 -19.26
N PRO A 128 -10.18 -9.89 -20.05
CA PRO A 128 -11.01 -9.77 -21.25
C PRO A 128 -12.39 -9.13 -21.01
N GLN A 129 -12.95 -9.30 -19.80
CA GLN A 129 -14.22 -8.70 -19.39
C GLN A 129 -14.21 -7.16 -19.36
N LEU A 130 -13.05 -6.52 -19.40
CA LEU A 130 -12.87 -5.07 -19.47
C LEU A 130 -12.61 -4.56 -20.90
N GLY A 131 -12.72 -5.44 -21.90
CA GLY A 131 -12.69 -5.06 -23.31
C GLY A 131 -14.02 -4.49 -23.78
N GLY A 132 -13.98 -3.59 -24.77
CA GLY A 132 -15.18 -3.04 -25.42
C GLY A 132 -16.05 -2.15 -24.53
N LEU A 133 -15.50 -1.60 -23.44
CA LEU A 133 -16.22 -0.68 -22.54
C LEU A 133 -16.63 0.59 -23.29
N LYS A 134 -17.80 1.12 -22.92
CA LYS A 134 -18.34 2.38 -23.43
C LYS A 134 -18.07 3.51 -22.44
N VAL A 135 -17.96 4.71 -22.95
CA VAL A 135 -17.78 5.95 -22.18
C VAL A 135 -19.13 6.66 -22.06
N GLY A 136 -19.48 7.07 -20.84
CA GLY A 136 -20.62 7.94 -20.59
C GLY A 136 -20.28 9.38 -21.01
N VAL A 137 -21.06 9.93 -21.93
CA VAL A 137 -20.93 11.32 -22.39
C VAL A 137 -22.21 12.07 -22.01
N GLU A 138 -22.07 13.17 -21.27
CA GLU A 138 -23.18 14.07 -21.00
C GLU A 138 -23.54 14.88 -22.25
N LYS A 139 -24.80 14.85 -22.65
CA LYS A 139 -25.34 15.67 -23.73
C LYS A 139 -26.47 16.57 -23.23
N PRO A 140 -26.63 17.79 -23.80
CA PRO A 140 -27.78 18.64 -23.51
C PRO A 140 -29.08 17.92 -23.83
N GLY A 141 -30.01 17.84 -22.91
CA GLY A 141 -31.36 17.32 -23.13
C GLY A 141 -32.42 18.35 -22.73
N ALA A 142 -33.65 18.18 -23.23
CA ALA A 142 -34.76 19.12 -23.01
C ALA A 142 -35.11 19.35 -21.53
N ASN A 143 -34.89 18.33 -20.67
CA ASN A 143 -35.19 18.35 -19.23
C ASN A 143 -33.91 18.31 -18.33
N GLY A 144 -32.74 18.71 -18.87
CA GLY A 144 -31.44 18.64 -18.23
C GLY A 144 -30.48 17.68 -18.97
N PRO A 145 -29.21 17.58 -18.54
CA PRO A 145 -28.24 16.75 -19.21
C PRO A 145 -28.63 15.26 -19.18
N THR A 146 -28.43 14.58 -20.31
CA THR A 146 -28.63 13.12 -20.45
C THR A 146 -27.28 12.43 -20.60
N LEU A 147 -27.14 11.23 -20.05
CA LEU A 147 -25.94 10.42 -20.20
C LEU A 147 -26.12 9.45 -21.38
N GLU A 148 -25.30 9.60 -22.42
CA GLU A 148 -25.25 8.67 -23.53
C GLU A 148 -23.99 7.82 -23.51
N LEU A 149 -24.11 6.54 -23.88
CA LEU A 149 -22.97 5.61 -23.90
C LEU A 149 -22.39 5.55 -25.32
N GLU A 150 -21.17 6.04 -25.48
CA GLU A 150 -20.43 6.00 -26.73
C GLU A 150 -19.28 4.99 -26.68
N PRO A 151 -18.84 4.40 -27.81
CA PRO A 151 -17.64 3.60 -27.84
C PRO A 151 -16.42 4.40 -27.36
N ALA A 152 -15.56 3.78 -26.55
CA ALA A 152 -14.30 4.40 -26.18
C ALA A 152 -13.41 4.60 -27.43
N ARG A 153 -12.69 5.72 -27.52
CA ARG A 153 -11.79 6.03 -28.64
C ARG A 153 -10.59 5.08 -28.73
N ARG A 154 -10.21 4.49 -27.61
CA ARG A 154 -9.20 3.45 -27.46
C ARG A 154 -9.51 2.63 -26.22
N GLU A 155 -8.95 1.44 -26.12
CA GLU A 155 -9.00 0.67 -24.89
C GLU A 155 -8.14 1.32 -23.79
N MET A 156 -8.54 1.15 -22.53
CA MET A 156 -7.72 1.57 -21.41
C MET A 156 -6.49 0.68 -21.29
N THR A 157 -5.37 1.27 -20.92
CA THR A 157 -4.09 0.60 -20.75
C THR A 157 -3.77 0.37 -19.27
N ILE A 158 -2.78 -0.48 -18.99
CA ILE A 158 -2.23 -0.67 -17.64
C ILE A 158 -1.76 0.68 -17.08
N GLN A 159 -1.13 1.53 -17.91
CA GLN A 159 -0.70 2.87 -17.49
C GLN A 159 -1.88 3.75 -17.09
N ASP A 160 -3.02 3.66 -17.78
CA ASP A 160 -4.22 4.44 -17.42
C ASP A 160 -4.75 4.06 -16.04
N LEU A 161 -4.73 2.77 -15.69
CA LEU A 161 -5.11 2.31 -14.34
C LEU A 161 -4.17 2.88 -13.28
N LEU A 162 -2.85 2.79 -13.50
CA LEU A 162 -1.85 3.28 -12.54
C LEU A 162 -1.88 4.80 -12.35
N ARG A 163 -2.32 5.55 -13.37
CA ARG A 163 -2.38 7.03 -13.37
C ARG A 163 -3.76 7.58 -13.01
N HIS A 164 -4.75 6.75 -12.75
CA HIS A 164 -6.16 7.15 -12.56
C HIS A 164 -6.78 7.88 -13.76
N THR A 165 -6.37 7.52 -14.98
CA THR A 165 -6.89 8.08 -16.24
C THR A 165 -7.69 7.05 -17.06
N SER A 166 -8.07 5.94 -16.43
CA SER A 166 -8.80 4.84 -17.08
C SER A 166 -10.26 5.16 -17.43
N GLY A 167 -10.85 6.16 -16.77
CA GLY A 167 -12.28 6.45 -16.87
C GLY A 167 -13.17 5.58 -15.98
N LEU A 168 -12.61 4.60 -15.26
CA LEU A 168 -13.36 3.85 -14.26
C LEU A 168 -13.68 4.76 -13.05
N THR A 169 -14.90 4.64 -12.53
CA THR A 169 -15.40 5.42 -11.38
C THR A 169 -16.00 4.49 -10.34
N TYR A 170 -16.29 5.03 -9.17
CA TYR A 170 -16.94 4.33 -8.06
C TYR A 170 -18.45 4.23 -8.27
#